data_b7acd001f5117dfbfdfcd34fcb133611
#
_entry.id   b7acd001f5117dfbfdfcd34fcb133611
#
_cell.length_a   1.000
_cell.length_b   1.000
_cell.length_c   1.000
_cell.angle_alpha   90.00
_cell.angle_beta   90.00
_cell.angle_gamma   90.00
#
_symmetry.space_group_name_H-M   'P 1'
#
loop_
_entity.id
_entity.type
_entity.pdbx_description
1 polymer ?
#
loop_
_entity_poly.entity_id
_entity_poly.type
_entity_poly.pdbx_seq_one_letter_code
_entity_poly.pdbx_strand_id
1 'polypeptide(L)'
;MSQDYRSLTEVIMAECVQRLYEILKPGEFEVHRVSMKITYGATGVIYFSSYSNVDSIRGFSKIQLSILDEVCLAPPNLFEVLAYCQRNLDEPPRIVMCSTPRPANWVTTFIKDRNVTVISAKTSDNKLIKPEEIALMKKTCLSEEQWLREFEGIECEDNNSGILFTDELLTDAPLSGTCVSIGVDCAGFGKDCNCIVARRGNQIVKIIRKTLATSRELFGEIRSIVKEYGIHCLSDICIDMAYGQGLYELLMDSDYKSFTYLVPFGGSPEDPAYLNKRAEMYVLSKRYISEHGISGLDDRMKEELKATRYELSPHDKVQLIKKDDIRLILKRSPDSGDAFALTFAMPDIPKGSISERKARQAQYMG
;
A
#
# COMPACT_ATOMS: atom_id res chain seq x y z
N MET A 1 12.35 -1.95 -21.83
CA MET A 1 10.95 -2.35 -21.57
C MET A 1 10.67 -2.11 -20.10
N SER A 2 9.45 -1.79 -19.74
CA SER A 2 9.04 -1.51 -18.36
C SER A 2 7.65 -2.08 -18.08
N GLN A 3 7.21 -2.01 -16.82
CA GLN A 3 5.97 -2.58 -16.30
C GLN A 3 4.72 -2.08 -17.06
N ASP A 4 4.55 -0.78 -17.17
CA ASP A 4 3.37 -0.17 -17.77
C ASP A 4 3.73 0.97 -18.74
N TYR A 5 2.72 1.41 -19.50
CA TYR A 5 2.88 2.44 -20.52
C TYR A 5 3.17 3.83 -19.93
N ARG A 6 2.65 4.13 -18.75
CA ARG A 6 2.83 5.43 -18.10
C ARG A 6 4.27 5.60 -17.60
N SER A 7 4.80 4.63 -16.85
CA SER A 7 6.19 4.61 -16.43
C SER A 7 7.14 4.67 -17.62
N LEU A 8 6.80 3.95 -18.70
CA LEU A 8 7.59 3.94 -19.90
C LEU A 8 7.68 5.31 -20.59
N THR A 9 6.56 6.05 -20.67
CA THR A 9 6.49 7.34 -21.37
C THR A 9 6.93 8.52 -20.52
N GLU A 10 6.44 8.59 -19.29
CA GLU A 10 6.63 9.75 -18.41
C GLU A 10 7.98 9.73 -17.69
N VAL A 11 8.55 8.55 -17.48
CA VAL A 11 9.82 8.38 -16.76
C VAL A 11 10.93 7.94 -17.72
N ILE A 12 10.87 6.71 -18.24
CA ILE A 12 12.01 6.10 -18.96
C ILE A 12 12.30 6.82 -20.28
N MET A 13 11.27 7.03 -21.11
CA MET A 13 11.45 7.70 -22.39
C MET A 13 11.82 9.18 -22.21
N ALA A 14 11.23 9.85 -21.22
CA ALA A 14 11.53 11.25 -20.92
C ALA A 14 13.00 11.43 -20.48
N GLU A 15 13.48 10.59 -19.55
CA GLU A 15 14.87 10.59 -19.10
C GLU A 15 15.83 10.23 -20.24
N CYS A 16 15.50 9.22 -21.05
CA CYS A 16 16.28 8.85 -22.22
C CYS A 16 16.45 10.04 -23.18
N VAL A 17 15.38 10.75 -23.48
CA VAL A 17 15.40 11.94 -24.35
C VAL A 17 16.27 13.05 -23.73
N GLN A 18 16.13 13.30 -22.43
CA GLN A 18 16.93 14.28 -21.73
C GLN A 18 18.44 13.95 -21.83
N ARG A 19 18.81 12.68 -21.58
CA ARG A 19 20.22 12.24 -21.70
C ARG A 19 20.75 12.30 -23.13
N LEU A 20 19.91 12.04 -24.12
CA LEU A 20 20.31 12.20 -25.51
C LEU A 20 20.64 13.65 -25.85
N TYR A 21 19.89 14.63 -25.34
CA TYR A 21 20.20 16.06 -25.52
C TYR A 21 21.52 16.48 -24.85
N GLU A 22 21.98 15.77 -23.80
CA GLU A 22 23.27 16.04 -23.15
C GLU A 22 24.45 15.51 -23.99
N ILE A 23 24.23 14.50 -24.82
CA ILE A 23 25.28 13.76 -25.55
C ILE A 23 25.32 14.13 -27.04
N LEU A 24 24.15 14.38 -27.63
CA LEU A 24 23.98 14.58 -29.06
C LEU A 24 23.58 16.03 -29.39
N LYS A 25 23.90 16.44 -30.60
CA LYS A 25 23.50 17.77 -31.11
C LYS A 25 22.01 17.77 -31.54
N PRO A 26 21.36 18.92 -31.50
CA PRO A 26 20.02 19.06 -32.07
C PRO A 26 19.97 18.61 -33.53
N GLY A 27 19.00 17.73 -33.87
CA GLY A 27 18.83 17.19 -35.20
C GLY A 27 19.56 15.86 -35.48
N GLU A 28 20.40 15.37 -34.54
CA GLU A 28 21.03 14.05 -34.68
C GLU A 28 20.09 12.90 -34.30
N PHE A 29 19.00 13.19 -33.59
CA PHE A 29 17.97 12.20 -33.26
C PHE A 29 16.57 12.79 -33.36
N GLU A 30 15.57 11.92 -33.56
CA GLU A 30 14.18 12.30 -33.67
C GLU A 30 13.31 11.43 -32.73
N VAL A 31 12.39 12.06 -32.00
CA VAL A 31 11.52 11.40 -31.02
C VAL A 31 10.12 11.20 -31.60
N HIS A 32 9.70 9.95 -31.76
CA HIS A 32 8.40 9.55 -32.27
C HIS A 32 7.51 9.04 -31.12
N ARG A 33 6.81 9.94 -30.44
CA ARG A 33 6.04 9.62 -29.21
C ARG A 33 4.89 8.63 -29.48
N VAL A 34 4.21 8.76 -30.61
CA VAL A 34 3.08 7.88 -30.95
C VAL A 34 3.53 6.45 -31.23
N SER A 35 4.63 6.27 -31.96
CA SER A 35 5.20 4.96 -32.26
C SER A 35 6.20 4.46 -31.23
N MET A 36 6.34 5.16 -30.12
CA MET A 36 7.19 4.78 -28.99
C MET A 36 8.61 4.39 -29.40
N LYS A 37 9.25 5.27 -30.18
CA LYS A 37 10.64 5.05 -30.66
C LYS A 37 11.41 6.36 -30.77
N ILE A 38 12.73 6.21 -30.71
CA ILE A 38 13.68 7.28 -31.03
C ILE A 38 14.55 6.78 -32.17
N THR A 39 14.74 7.58 -33.23
CA THR A 39 15.65 7.27 -34.32
C THR A 39 16.90 8.13 -34.20
N TYR A 40 18.06 7.55 -34.53
CA TYR A 40 19.37 8.19 -34.47
C TYR A 40 20.22 7.84 -35.69
N GLY A 41 20.77 8.84 -36.33
CA GLY A 41 21.55 8.65 -37.55
C GLY A 41 20.76 7.92 -38.64
N ALA A 42 21.45 7.14 -39.47
CA ALA A 42 20.84 6.43 -40.59
C ALA A 42 20.13 5.12 -40.19
N THR A 43 20.53 4.47 -39.11
CA THR A 43 20.08 3.10 -38.79
C THR A 43 19.78 2.85 -37.31
N GLY A 44 20.14 3.77 -36.42
CA GLY A 44 19.94 3.57 -34.99
C GLY A 44 18.47 3.79 -34.60
N VAL A 45 17.88 2.84 -33.88
CA VAL A 45 16.51 2.94 -33.38
C VAL A 45 16.44 2.40 -31.94
N ILE A 46 15.81 3.16 -31.06
CA ILE A 46 15.45 2.73 -29.71
C ILE A 46 13.95 2.55 -29.69
N TYR A 47 13.46 1.36 -29.38
CA TYR A 47 12.04 1.06 -29.19
C TYR A 47 11.71 1.00 -27.71
N PHE A 48 10.57 1.57 -27.34
CA PHE A 48 10.02 1.51 -25.97
C PHE A 48 8.78 0.62 -25.97
N SER A 49 8.72 -0.36 -25.10
CA SER A 49 7.61 -1.31 -24.99
C SER A 49 7.36 -1.71 -23.54
N SER A 50 6.11 -1.97 -23.18
CA SER A 50 5.73 -2.40 -21.84
C SER A 50 5.54 -3.91 -21.74
N TYR A 51 5.58 -4.46 -20.51
CA TYR A 51 5.33 -5.87 -20.23
C TYR A 51 3.84 -6.25 -20.33
N SER A 52 2.94 -5.27 -20.31
CA SER A 52 1.49 -5.51 -20.45
C SER A 52 1.12 -6.14 -21.78
N ASN A 53 1.98 -5.99 -22.82
CA ASN A 53 1.79 -6.59 -24.13
C ASN A 53 3.12 -7.05 -24.73
N VAL A 54 3.72 -8.10 -24.16
CA VAL A 54 5.00 -8.65 -24.61
C VAL A 54 4.93 -9.13 -26.08
N ASP A 55 3.80 -9.65 -26.52
CA ASP A 55 3.65 -10.13 -27.90
C ASP A 55 3.72 -9.01 -28.94
N SER A 56 3.50 -7.75 -28.57
CA SER A 56 3.62 -6.62 -29.49
C SER A 56 5.01 -6.44 -30.10
N ILE A 57 6.04 -6.94 -29.42
CA ILE A 57 7.43 -6.85 -29.91
C ILE A 57 7.83 -7.97 -30.87
N ARG A 58 7.00 -9.00 -31.10
CA ARG A 58 7.31 -10.13 -32.00
C ARG A 58 7.60 -9.69 -33.44
N GLY A 59 7.11 -8.54 -33.85
CA GLY A 59 7.39 -7.94 -35.15
C GLY A 59 8.78 -7.30 -35.29
N PHE A 60 9.48 -7.07 -34.19
CA PHE A 60 10.84 -6.52 -34.23
C PHE A 60 11.84 -7.59 -34.61
N SER A 61 12.93 -7.16 -35.24
CA SER A 61 14.06 -8.02 -35.62
C SER A 61 15.36 -7.23 -35.47
N LYS A 62 16.46 -7.96 -35.35
CA LYS A 62 17.82 -7.40 -35.22
C LYS A 62 18.00 -6.51 -33.99
N ILE A 63 17.31 -6.82 -32.89
CA ILE A 63 17.52 -6.13 -31.61
C ILE A 63 18.84 -6.58 -31.01
N GLN A 64 19.82 -5.67 -30.99
CA GLN A 64 21.17 -5.95 -30.48
C GLN A 64 21.26 -5.82 -28.95
N LEU A 65 20.51 -4.89 -28.36
CA LEU A 65 20.48 -4.65 -26.92
C LEU A 65 19.02 -4.57 -26.43
N SER A 66 18.71 -5.34 -25.40
CA SER A 66 17.46 -5.24 -24.67
C SER A 66 17.75 -4.79 -23.24
N ILE A 67 17.11 -3.69 -22.80
CA ILE A 67 17.16 -3.20 -21.42
C ILE A 67 15.78 -3.45 -20.81
N LEU A 68 15.75 -4.22 -19.74
CA LEU A 68 14.55 -4.66 -19.05
C LEU A 68 14.55 -4.07 -17.65
N ASP A 69 13.65 -3.12 -17.42
CA ASP A 69 13.50 -2.45 -16.14
C ASP A 69 12.40 -3.14 -15.34
N GLU A 70 12.60 -3.34 -14.05
CA GLU A 70 11.73 -4.11 -13.15
C GLU A 70 11.35 -5.50 -13.71
N VAL A 71 12.37 -6.25 -14.17
CA VAL A 71 12.16 -7.52 -14.88
C VAL A 71 11.44 -8.60 -14.06
N CYS A 72 11.47 -8.52 -12.72
CA CYS A 72 10.70 -9.42 -11.86
C CYS A 72 9.17 -9.24 -12.02
N LEU A 73 8.71 -8.15 -12.62
CA LEU A 73 7.30 -7.91 -12.96
C LEU A 73 6.92 -8.40 -14.35
N ALA A 74 7.91 -8.79 -15.17
CA ALA A 74 7.65 -9.28 -16.51
C ALA A 74 7.10 -10.72 -16.50
N PRO A 75 6.28 -11.09 -17.50
CA PRO A 75 5.80 -12.45 -17.60
C PRO A 75 6.95 -13.43 -17.98
N PRO A 76 6.90 -14.69 -17.54
CA PRO A 76 7.98 -15.67 -17.76
C PRO A 76 8.32 -15.95 -19.23
N ASN A 77 7.37 -15.75 -20.16
CA ASN A 77 7.57 -15.94 -21.60
C ASN A 77 8.34 -14.79 -22.29
N LEU A 78 8.74 -13.75 -21.55
CA LEU A 78 9.46 -12.60 -22.11
C LEU A 78 10.70 -13.01 -22.89
N PHE A 79 11.52 -13.94 -22.34
CA PHE A 79 12.76 -14.36 -23.01
C PHE A 79 12.53 -15.14 -24.29
N GLU A 80 11.45 -15.92 -24.35
CA GLU A 80 11.06 -16.60 -25.59
C GLU A 80 10.76 -15.57 -26.69
N VAL A 81 9.97 -14.54 -26.35
CA VAL A 81 9.63 -13.46 -27.29
C VAL A 81 10.87 -12.67 -27.70
N LEU A 82 11.75 -12.32 -26.77
CA LEU A 82 13.00 -11.61 -27.07
C LEU A 82 13.91 -12.41 -28.01
N ALA A 83 13.98 -13.74 -27.88
CA ALA A 83 14.75 -14.58 -28.77
C ALA A 83 14.33 -14.43 -30.24
N TYR A 84 13.03 -14.25 -30.50
CA TYR A 84 12.56 -13.96 -31.86
C TYR A 84 12.99 -12.58 -32.37
N CYS A 85 13.09 -11.58 -31.48
CA CYS A 85 13.51 -10.22 -31.82
C CYS A 85 15.02 -10.11 -32.05
N GLN A 86 15.82 -11.00 -31.44
CA GLN A 86 17.29 -11.01 -31.43
C GLN A 86 17.89 -11.94 -32.48
N ARG A 87 17.15 -12.30 -33.49
CA ARG A 87 17.63 -13.15 -34.61
C ARG A 87 18.32 -12.34 -35.70
N ASN A 88 19.14 -13.03 -36.51
CA ASN A 88 19.85 -12.46 -37.68
C ASN A 88 20.76 -11.30 -37.31
N LEU A 89 21.52 -11.46 -36.23
CA LEU A 89 22.54 -10.54 -35.78
C LEU A 89 23.94 -11.05 -36.18
N ASP A 90 24.83 -10.14 -36.51
CA ASP A 90 26.24 -10.46 -36.80
C ASP A 90 27.02 -10.73 -35.49
N GLU A 91 26.58 -10.13 -34.37
CA GLU A 91 27.13 -10.33 -33.02
C GLU A 91 26.05 -10.84 -32.04
N PRO A 92 26.46 -11.56 -30.97
CA PRO A 92 25.52 -12.00 -29.96
C PRO A 92 24.77 -10.84 -29.32
N PRO A 93 23.44 -10.94 -29.15
CA PRO A 93 22.65 -9.91 -28.50
C PRO A 93 23.01 -9.78 -27.02
N ARG A 94 22.80 -8.59 -26.48
CA ARG A 94 22.98 -8.30 -25.05
C ARG A 94 21.65 -8.03 -24.38
N ILE A 95 21.48 -8.55 -23.16
CA ILE A 95 20.33 -8.27 -22.31
C ILE A 95 20.83 -7.72 -20.99
N VAL A 96 20.36 -6.56 -20.61
CA VAL A 96 20.57 -5.92 -19.30
C VAL A 96 19.24 -5.96 -18.55
N MET A 97 19.26 -6.49 -17.35
CA MET A 97 18.10 -6.64 -16.48
C MET A 97 18.32 -5.85 -15.20
N CYS A 98 17.37 -5.00 -14.85
CA CYS A 98 17.33 -4.28 -13.58
C CYS A 98 16.05 -4.67 -12.85
N SER A 99 16.14 -4.97 -11.59
CA SER A 99 14.97 -5.23 -10.74
C SER A 99 15.34 -5.30 -9.27
N THR A 100 14.36 -5.00 -8.44
CA THR A 100 14.36 -5.42 -7.04
C THR A 100 14.14 -6.94 -6.98
N PRO A 101 14.92 -7.70 -6.19
CA PRO A 101 14.74 -9.15 -6.06
C PRO A 101 13.38 -9.46 -5.44
N ARG A 102 12.70 -10.50 -5.96
CA ARG A 102 11.39 -10.95 -5.45
C ARG A 102 11.46 -12.44 -5.11
N PRO A 103 10.95 -12.86 -3.95
CA PRO A 103 10.94 -14.27 -3.54
C PRO A 103 10.10 -15.10 -4.51
N ALA A 104 10.52 -16.35 -4.72
CA ALA A 104 9.86 -17.31 -5.62
C ALA A 104 9.61 -16.80 -7.05
N ASN A 105 10.43 -15.84 -7.53
CA ASN A 105 10.29 -15.26 -8.86
C ASN A 105 11.01 -16.09 -9.93
N TRP A 106 10.47 -16.11 -11.14
CA TRP A 106 11.09 -16.82 -12.27
C TRP A 106 12.47 -16.27 -12.63
N VAL A 107 12.74 -14.99 -12.38
CA VAL A 107 14.05 -14.35 -12.64
C VAL A 107 15.13 -14.98 -11.76
N THR A 108 14.83 -15.29 -10.50
CA THR A 108 15.78 -15.96 -9.58
C THR A 108 16.17 -17.34 -10.12
N THR A 109 15.19 -18.11 -10.59
CA THR A 109 15.45 -19.41 -11.23
C THR A 109 16.27 -19.23 -12.51
N PHE A 110 15.90 -18.25 -13.34
CA PHE A 110 16.62 -17.94 -14.57
C PHE A 110 18.10 -17.58 -14.34
N ILE A 111 18.40 -16.80 -13.29
CA ILE A 111 19.77 -16.43 -12.92
C ILE A 111 20.58 -17.66 -12.45
N LYS A 112 19.96 -18.56 -11.69
CA LYS A 112 20.62 -19.79 -11.19
C LYS A 112 20.92 -20.79 -12.30
N ASP A 113 20.05 -20.90 -13.28
CA ASP A 113 20.14 -21.89 -14.35
C ASP A 113 21.01 -21.45 -15.53
N ARG A 114 21.42 -20.19 -15.58
CA ARG A 114 22.19 -19.63 -16.71
C ARG A 114 23.43 -18.88 -16.23
N ASN A 115 24.44 -18.83 -17.08
CA ASN A 115 25.67 -18.08 -16.82
C ASN A 115 25.39 -16.56 -17.00
N VAL A 116 24.87 -15.93 -15.97
CA VAL A 116 24.53 -14.52 -15.93
C VAL A 116 25.48 -13.78 -14.99
N THR A 117 26.01 -12.64 -15.43
CA THR A 117 26.75 -11.75 -14.53
C THR A 117 25.76 -10.96 -13.67
N VAL A 118 25.80 -11.17 -12.36
CA VAL A 118 24.96 -10.47 -11.40
C VAL A 118 25.74 -9.34 -10.75
N ILE A 119 25.17 -8.12 -10.76
CA ILE A 119 25.70 -6.95 -10.06
C ILE A 119 24.67 -6.57 -9.02
N SER A 120 25.05 -6.66 -7.75
CA SER A 120 24.19 -6.22 -6.63
C SER A 120 24.62 -4.82 -6.20
N ALA A 121 23.65 -3.96 -5.94
CA ALA A 121 23.83 -2.61 -5.43
C ALA A 121 22.84 -2.34 -4.30
N LYS A 122 23.24 -1.50 -3.35
CA LYS A 122 22.42 -1.07 -2.21
C LYS A 122 22.11 0.40 -2.34
N THR A 123 21.01 0.85 -1.76
CA THR A 123 20.70 2.28 -1.68
C THR A 123 21.81 3.08 -0.98
N SER A 124 22.44 2.48 0.03
CA SER A 124 23.56 3.09 0.75
C SER A 124 24.86 3.23 -0.07
N ASP A 125 24.99 2.56 -1.20
CA ASP A 125 26.13 2.70 -2.13
C ASP A 125 26.04 4.01 -2.93
N ASN A 126 24.84 4.60 -3.02
CA ASN A 126 24.63 5.87 -3.68
C ASN A 126 25.02 7.03 -2.76
N LYS A 127 26.21 7.59 -3.00
CA LYS A 127 26.78 8.71 -2.21
C LYS A 127 26.01 10.02 -2.30
N LEU A 128 25.04 10.12 -3.19
CA LEU A 128 24.18 11.32 -3.32
C LEU A 128 23.05 11.30 -2.29
N ILE A 129 22.72 10.15 -1.70
CA ILE A 129 21.67 10.00 -0.70
C ILE A 129 22.29 10.19 0.69
N LYS A 130 21.74 11.07 1.48
CA LYS A 130 22.22 11.34 2.83
C LYS A 130 21.82 10.25 3.82
N PRO A 131 22.63 9.99 4.87
CA PRO A 131 22.31 8.97 5.89
C PRO A 131 20.95 9.20 6.58
N GLU A 132 20.55 10.48 6.77
CA GLU A 132 19.27 10.83 7.39
C GLU A 132 18.10 10.45 6.48
N GLU A 133 18.25 10.56 5.17
CA GLU A 133 17.25 10.15 4.17
C GLU A 133 17.11 8.62 4.17
N ILE A 134 18.21 7.88 4.24
CA ILE A 134 18.23 6.41 4.36
C ILE A 134 17.52 5.98 5.66
N ALA A 135 17.81 6.65 6.78
CA ALA A 135 17.16 6.36 8.05
C ALA A 135 15.64 6.63 8.01
N LEU A 136 15.21 7.67 7.29
CA LEU A 136 13.80 7.96 7.07
C LEU A 136 13.15 6.90 6.18
N MET A 137 13.78 6.51 5.08
CA MET A 137 13.31 5.42 4.20
C MET A 137 13.10 4.12 4.98
N LYS A 138 14.07 3.76 5.85
CA LYS A 138 13.94 2.57 6.70
C LYS A 138 12.74 2.62 7.63
N LYS A 139 12.42 3.78 8.20
CA LYS A 139 11.22 3.96 9.05
C LYS A 139 9.91 3.85 8.28
N THR A 140 9.90 4.11 6.97
CA THR A 140 8.70 3.99 6.15
C THR A 140 8.41 2.56 5.71
N CYS A 141 9.38 1.66 5.80
CA CYS A 141 9.19 0.25 5.46
C CYS A 141 8.22 -0.43 6.43
N LEU A 142 7.40 -1.33 5.90
CA LEU A 142 6.43 -2.09 6.69
C LEU A 142 7.07 -3.25 7.46
N SER A 143 8.21 -3.76 6.96
CA SER A 143 8.97 -4.84 7.60
C SER A 143 10.47 -4.72 7.28
N GLU A 144 11.31 -5.42 8.05
CA GLU A 144 12.75 -5.51 7.78
C GLU A 144 13.01 -6.23 6.44
N GLU A 145 12.21 -7.24 6.08
CA GLU A 145 12.30 -7.94 4.79
C GLU A 145 12.02 -7.00 3.62
N GLN A 146 11.05 -6.08 3.75
CA GLN A 146 10.83 -5.04 2.76
C GLN A 146 12.06 -4.14 2.64
N TRP A 147 12.66 -3.73 3.76
CA TRP A 147 13.90 -2.95 3.74
C TRP A 147 15.04 -3.69 3.03
N LEU A 148 15.28 -4.93 3.40
CA LEU A 148 16.34 -5.76 2.82
C LEU A 148 16.15 -5.92 1.31
N ARG A 149 14.92 -6.12 0.85
CA ARG A 149 14.59 -6.30 -0.55
C ARG A 149 14.68 -5.01 -1.36
N GLU A 150 13.97 -3.97 -0.93
CA GLU A 150 13.81 -2.73 -1.71
C GLU A 150 15.05 -1.82 -1.66
N PHE A 151 15.82 -1.86 -0.58
CA PHE A 151 16.93 -0.93 -0.36
C PHE A 151 18.30 -1.59 -0.24
N GLU A 152 18.37 -2.84 0.19
CA GLU A 152 19.62 -3.59 0.30
C GLU A 152 19.80 -4.58 -0.88
N GLY A 153 18.80 -4.77 -1.74
CA GLY A 153 18.85 -5.66 -2.89
C GLY A 153 19.02 -7.14 -2.52
N ILE A 154 18.58 -7.54 -1.32
CA ILE A 154 18.71 -8.89 -0.78
C ILE A 154 17.42 -9.67 -1.02
N GLU A 155 17.51 -10.82 -1.68
CA GLU A 155 16.41 -11.78 -1.76
C GLU A 155 16.17 -12.37 -0.37
N CYS A 156 15.02 -12.10 0.20
CA CYS A 156 14.60 -12.68 1.47
C CYS A 156 13.52 -13.73 1.22
N GLU A 157 13.66 -14.91 1.84
CA GLU A 157 12.56 -15.84 1.94
C GLU A 157 11.46 -15.20 2.81
N ASP A 158 10.26 -15.14 2.26
CA ASP A 158 9.18 -14.35 2.80
C ASP A 158 8.43 -15.12 3.92
N ASN A 159 9.16 -15.57 4.93
CA ASN A 159 8.59 -16.30 6.08
C ASN A 159 7.72 -15.40 6.98
N ASN A 160 7.89 -14.08 6.91
CA ASN A 160 7.12 -13.08 7.67
C ASN A 160 6.41 -12.07 6.77
N SER A 161 6.34 -12.29 5.46
CA SER A 161 5.64 -11.37 4.57
C SER A 161 4.18 -11.29 4.93
N GLY A 162 3.72 -10.09 4.93
CA GLY A 162 2.34 -9.80 5.23
C GLY A 162 2.01 -9.63 6.71
N ILE A 163 2.91 -9.86 7.67
CA ILE A 163 2.63 -9.60 9.08
C ILE A 163 2.68 -8.10 9.35
N LEU A 164 1.55 -7.53 9.77
CA LEU A 164 1.48 -6.13 10.21
C LEU A 164 1.74 -6.00 11.71
N PHE A 165 1.25 -6.91 12.52
CA PHE A 165 1.28 -6.83 13.97
C PHE A 165 1.93 -8.07 14.57
N THR A 166 3.02 -7.86 15.30
CA THR A 166 3.71 -8.91 16.10
C THR A 166 3.34 -8.79 17.56
N ASP A 167 3.65 -9.80 18.37
CA ASP A 167 3.41 -9.75 19.82
C ASP A 167 4.23 -8.64 20.49
N GLU A 168 5.46 -8.38 20.02
CA GLU A 168 6.32 -7.32 20.52
C GLU A 168 5.74 -5.93 20.27
N LEU A 169 5.07 -5.74 19.11
CA LEU A 169 4.43 -4.48 18.76
C LEU A 169 3.16 -4.22 19.58
N LEU A 170 2.44 -5.28 19.97
CA LEU A 170 1.17 -5.21 20.71
C LEU A 170 1.36 -5.29 22.25
N THR A 171 2.49 -4.82 22.75
CA THR A 171 2.76 -4.73 24.18
C THR A 171 2.22 -3.44 24.79
N ASP A 172 1.85 -3.51 26.08
CA ASP A 172 1.32 -2.36 26.79
C ASP A 172 2.34 -1.22 26.90
N ALA A 173 1.89 -0.01 26.59
CA ALA A 173 2.68 1.22 26.63
C ALA A 173 2.02 2.27 27.54
N PRO A 174 2.81 3.20 28.08
CA PRO A 174 2.27 4.32 28.87
C PRO A 174 1.27 5.15 28.05
N LEU A 175 0.21 5.64 28.72
CA LEU A 175 -0.81 6.47 28.08
C LEU A 175 -0.19 7.74 27.48
N SER A 176 -0.48 7.97 26.21
CA SER A 176 -0.14 9.18 25.46
C SER A 176 -1.35 9.68 24.66
N GLY A 177 -1.63 10.97 24.76
CA GLY A 177 -2.73 11.61 24.05
C GLY A 177 -4.04 11.68 24.84
N THR A 178 -4.92 12.59 24.43
CA THR A 178 -6.19 12.91 25.12
C THR A 178 -7.42 12.84 24.22
N CYS A 179 -7.23 12.84 22.88
CA CYS A 179 -8.32 12.77 21.93
C CYS A 179 -8.91 11.37 21.88
N VAL A 180 -10.23 11.30 21.78
CA VAL A 180 -11.01 10.06 21.68
C VAL A 180 -11.48 9.89 20.24
N SER A 181 -11.07 8.80 19.60
CA SER A 181 -11.56 8.36 18.29
C SER A 181 -12.38 7.09 18.46
N ILE A 182 -13.53 7.02 17.81
CA ILE A 182 -14.45 5.88 17.89
C ILE A 182 -14.57 5.24 16.51
N GLY A 183 -14.25 3.95 16.42
CA GLY A 183 -14.46 3.14 15.22
C GLY A 183 -15.62 2.16 15.42
N VAL A 184 -16.48 2.03 14.42
CA VAL A 184 -17.66 1.17 14.48
C VAL A 184 -17.71 0.28 13.24
N ASP A 185 -17.49 -1.01 13.41
CA ASP A 185 -17.75 -2.03 12.40
C ASP A 185 -19.17 -2.57 12.62
N CYS A 186 -20.09 -2.25 11.71
CA CYS A 186 -21.48 -2.68 11.77
C CYS A 186 -21.67 -4.00 11.04
N ALA A 187 -22.29 -4.96 11.71
CA ALA A 187 -22.67 -6.24 11.11
C ALA A 187 -24.04 -6.16 10.41
N GLY A 188 -24.14 -6.92 9.30
CA GLY A 188 -25.42 -7.16 8.64
C GLY A 188 -26.30 -8.16 9.40
N PHE A 189 -27.34 -8.64 8.72
CA PHE A 189 -28.18 -9.70 9.25
C PHE A 189 -27.44 -11.05 9.23
N GLY A 190 -26.98 -11.51 10.39
CA GLY A 190 -26.26 -12.80 10.48
C GLY A 190 -25.57 -13.04 11.83
N LYS A 191 -24.56 -13.89 11.81
CA LYS A 191 -23.75 -14.27 13.00
C LYS A 191 -22.63 -13.28 13.31
N ASP A 192 -22.37 -12.31 12.43
CA ASP A 192 -21.31 -11.31 12.61
C ASP A 192 -21.67 -10.35 13.75
N CYS A 193 -20.65 -9.82 14.40
CA CYS A 193 -20.79 -9.02 15.60
C CYS A 193 -20.58 -7.52 15.27
N ASN A 194 -21.52 -6.68 15.68
CA ASN A 194 -21.26 -5.24 15.68
C ASN A 194 -20.18 -4.93 16.71
N CYS A 195 -19.15 -4.22 16.33
CA CYS A 195 -18.07 -3.86 17.21
C CYS A 195 -17.86 -2.34 17.28
N ILE A 196 -17.76 -1.82 18.50
CA ILE A 196 -17.35 -0.44 18.76
C ILE A 196 -16.03 -0.47 19.51
N VAL A 197 -15.04 0.26 18.99
CA VAL A 197 -13.77 0.48 19.65
C VAL A 197 -13.59 1.96 19.89
N ALA A 198 -13.32 2.34 21.15
CA ALA A 198 -12.95 3.70 21.50
C ALA A 198 -11.46 3.72 21.90
N ARG A 199 -10.69 4.54 21.20
CA ARG A 199 -9.26 4.77 21.42
C ARG A 199 -9.08 6.19 21.95
N ARG A 200 -8.37 6.34 23.07
CA ARG A 200 -7.93 7.61 23.63
C ARG A 200 -6.42 7.73 23.51
N GLY A 201 -5.93 8.55 22.58
CA GLY A 201 -4.52 8.53 22.25
C GLY A 201 -4.06 7.13 21.86
N ASN A 202 -3.08 6.56 22.58
CA ASN A 202 -2.58 5.19 22.37
C ASN A 202 -3.22 4.14 23.30
N GLN A 203 -4.33 4.45 23.94
CA GLN A 203 -5.04 3.50 24.81
C GLN A 203 -6.41 3.13 24.24
N ILE A 204 -6.70 1.84 24.17
CA ILE A 204 -8.06 1.35 23.95
C ILE A 204 -8.81 1.42 25.28
N VAL A 205 -9.78 2.31 25.35
CA VAL A 205 -10.55 2.59 26.56
C VAL A 205 -11.86 1.84 26.61
N LYS A 206 -12.37 1.39 25.45
CA LYS A 206 -13.60 0.62 25.37
C LYS A 206 -13.62 -0.29 24.15
N ILE A 207 -14.06 -1.53 24.34
CA ILE A 207 -14.36 -2.48 23.29
C ILE A 207 -15.76 -3.03 23.58
N ILE A 208 -16.70 -2.80 22.67
CA ILE A 208 -18.08 -3.28 22.80
C ILE A 208 -18.36 -4.21 21.62
N ARG A 209 -18.82 -5.41 21.89
CA ARG A 209 -19.20 -6.41 20.90
C ARG A 209 -20.65 -6.84 21.15
N LYS A 210 -21.51 -6.64 20.15
CA LYS A 210 -22.93 -7.00 20.25
C LYS A 210 -23.40 -7.71 19.00
N THR A 211 -23.96 -8.91 19.17
CA THR A 211 -24.65 -9.61 18.09
C THR A 211 -26.08 -9.08 17.97
N LEU A 212 -26.57 -8.91 16.74
CA LEU A 212 -27.97 -8.47 16.46
C LEU A 212 -28.35 -7.11 17.09
N ALA A 213 -27.37 -6.21 17.36
CA ALA A 213 -27.66 -4.90 17.88
C ALA A 213 -28.32 -4.01 16.82
N THR A 214 -29.30 -3.23 17.25
CA THR A 214 -29.92 -2.19 16.42
C THR A 214 -29.03 -0.94 16.36
N SER A 215 -29.19 -0.14 15.30
CA SER A 215 -28.50 1.16 15.19
C SER A 215 -28.75 2.07 16.39
N ARG A 216 -29.93 2.00 16.99
CA ARG A 216 -30.29 2.78 18.20
C ARG A 216 -29.54 2.32 19.44
N GLU A 217 -29.32 1.02 19.60
CA GLU A 217 -28.49 0.49 20.70
C GLU A 217 -27.03 0.89 20.53
N LEU A 218 -26.49 0.79 19.31
CA LEU A 218 -25.12 1.24 19.01
C LEU A 218 -24.96 2.74 19.26
N PHE A 219 -25.94 3.55 18.85
CA PHE A 219 -25.98 4.98 19.16
C PHE A 219 -25.97 5.25 20.68
N GLY A 220 -26.72 4.46 21.46
CA GLY A 220 -26.72 4.54 22.93
C GLY A 220 -25.35 4.27 23.54
N GLU A 221 -24.62 3.29 23.02
CA GLU A 221 -23.25 2.98 23.47
C GLU A 221 -22.27 4.12 23.14
N ILE A 222 -22.31 4.64 21.91
CA ILE A 222 -21.48 5.79 21.50
C ILE A 222 -21.75 6.99 22.41
N ARG A 223 -23.03 7.30 22.66
CA ARG A 223 -23.42 8.38 23.55
C ARG A 223 -22.89 8.19 24.98
N SER A 224 -22.87 6.95 25.48
CA SER A 224 -22.32 6.63 26.79
C SER A 224 -20.81 6.90 26.84
N ILE A 225 -20.05 6.48 25.80
CA ILE A 225 -18.62 6.75 25.68
C ILE A 225 -18.37 8.26 25.63
N VAL A 226 -19.07 8.99 24.78
CA VAL A 226 -18.88 10.45 24.67
C VAL A 226 -19.27 11.18 25.96
N LYS A 227 -20.26 10.68 26.72
CA LYS A 227 -20.61 11.23 28.03
C LYS A 227 -19.50 11.00 29.05
N GLU A 228 -18.86 9.84 29.02
CA GLU A 228 -17.78 9.47 29.96
C GLU A 228 -16.53 10.33 29.73
N TYR A 229 -16.09 10.52 28.47
CA TYR A 229 -14.86 11.23 28.15
C TYR A 229 -15.05 12.72 27.82
N GLY A 230 -16.27 13.13 27.56
CA GLY A 230 -16.65 14.50 27.17
C GLY A 230 -16.50 14.75 25.67
N ILE A 231 -17.50 15.42 25.09
CA ILE A 231 -17.55 15.78 23.66
C ILE A 231 -16.33 16.62 23.23
N HIS A 232 -15.76 17.37 24.16
CA HIS A 232 -14.59 18.19 23.92
C HIS A 232 -13.31 17.37 23.69
N CYS A 233 -13.29 16.11 24.10
CA CYS A 233 -12.20 15.17 23.82
C CYS A 233 -12.45 14.36 22.53
N LEU A 234 -13.68 14.37 21.99
CA LEU A 234 -14.03 13.60 20.80
C LEU A 234 -13.31 14.15 19.57
N SER A 235 -12.55 13.31 18.88
CA SER A 235 -11.94 13.59 17.58
C SER A 235 -12.87 13.23 16.44
N ASP A 236 -13.29 11.98 16.40
CA ASP A 236 -14.08 11.43 15.31
C ASP A 236 -14.89 10.19 15.73
N ILE A 237 -15.92 9.90 14.93
CA ILE A 237 -16.72 8.67 14.98
C ILE A 237 -16.75 8.13 13.54
N CYS A 238 -15.94 7.10 13.26
CA CYS A 238 -15.82 6.50 11.95
C CYS A 238 -16.60 5.18 11.89
N ILE A 239 -17.52 5.09 10.93
CA ILE A 239 -18.46 3.96 10.79
C ILE A 239 -18.20 3.26 9.46
N ASP A 240 -18.10 1.93 9.44
CA ASP A 240 -18.08 1.19 8.18
C ASP A 240 -19.34 1.40 7.37
N MET A 241 -19.16 1.77 6.10
CA MET A 241 -20.27 2.10 5.20
C MET A 241 -21.16 0.88 4.89
N ALA A 242 -20.63 -0.33 4.91
CA ALA A 242 -21.33 -1.51 4.40
C ALA A 242 -22.70 -1.74 5.08
N TYR A 243 -22.76 -1.59 6.40
CA TYR A 243 -23.99 -1.78 7.18
C TYR A 243 -24.25 -0.63 8.17
N GLY A 244 -23.44 0.42 8.14
CA GLY A 244 -23.46 1.51 9.10
C GLY A 244 -24.45 2.65 8.82
N GLN A 245 -25.16 2.62 7.68
CA GLN A 245 -26.00 3.73 7.22
C GLN A 245 -27.06 4.18 8.26
N GLY A 246 -27.77 3.23 8.88
CA GLY A 246 -28.80 3.57 9.87
C GLY A 246 -28.23 4.18 11.16
N LEU A 247 -27.03 3.80 11.57
CA LEU A 247 -26.32 4.42 12.69
C LEU A 247 -25.81 5.82 12.31
N TYR A 248 -25.27 5.95 11.11
CA TYR A 248 -24.80 7.22 10.57
C TYR A 248 -25.92 8.27 10.55
N GLU A 249 -27.11 7.93 10.07
CA GLU A 249 -28.27 8.83 10.05
C GLU A 249 -28.65 9.32 11.46
N LEU A 250 -28.68 8.41 12.45
CA LEU A 250 -28.95 8.79 13.85
C LEU A 250 -27.90 9.73 14.42
N LEU A 251 -26.64 9.55 14.08
CA LEU A 251 -25.55 10.42 14.53
C LEU A 251 -25.59 11.77 13.80
N MET A 252 -25.94 11.80 12.53
CA MET A 252 -26.11 13.03 11.75
C MET A 252 -27.26 13.89 12.24
N ASP A 253 -28.28 13.29 12.90
CA ASP A 253 -29.40 14.00 13.55
C ASP A 253 -29.10 14.39 15.02
N SER A 254 -27.86 14.26 15.48
CA SER A 254 -27.44 14.53 16.85
C SER A 254 -26.32 15.58 16.94
N ASP A 255 -25.92 15.91 18.17
CA ASP A 255 -24.79 16.80 18.46
C ASP A 255 -23.44 16.24 17.96
N TYR A 256 -23.41 15.00 17.53
CA TYR A 256 -22.20 14.32 17.05
C TYR A 256 -21.98 14.46 15.53
N LYS A 257 -22.89 15.15 14.83
CA LYS A 257 -22.84 15.32 13.37
C LYS A 257 -21.48 15.74 12.83
N SER A 258 -20.83 16.73 13.47
CA SER A 258 -19.55 17.26 13.00
C SER A 258 -18.33 16.34 13.26
N PHE A 259 -18.54 15.23 13.96
CA PHE A 259 -17.53 14.24 14.29
C PHE A 259 -17.71 12.92 13.54
N THR A 260 -18.82 12.79 12.80
CA THR A 260 -19.27 11.51 12.23
C THR A 260 -18.89 11.37 10.77
N TYR A 261 -18.27 10.25 10.44
CA TYR A 261 -17.81 9.90 9.09
C TYR A 261 -18.24 8.49 8.72
N LEU A 262 -18.76 8.34 7.49
CA LEU A 262 -19.06 7.04 6.91
C LEU A 262 -17.87 6.63 6.03
N VAL A 263 -17.23 5.51 6.33
CA VAL A 263 -15.96 5.11 5.73
C VAL A 263 -16.15 3.88 4.85
N PRO A 264 -15.99 3.99 3.53
CA PRO A 264 -16.02 2.83 2.63
C PRO A 264 -14.68 2.09 2.70
N PHE A 265 -14.64 0.87 3.18
CA PHE A 265 -13.42 0.06 3.25
C PHE A 265 -12.76 -0.17 1.88
N GLY A 266 -13.58 -0.38 0.85
CA GLY A 266 -13.15 -0.49 -0.55
C GLY A 266 -12.88 0.83 -1.26
N GLY A 267 -13.10 1.97 -0.57
CA GLY A 267 -12.93 3.31 -1.14
C GLY A 267 -11.47 3.64 -1.46
N SER A 268 -11.27 4.75 -2.17
CA SER A 268 -9.94 5.24 -2.52
C SER A 268 -9.15 5.65 -1.27
N PRO A 269 -7.90 5.22 -1.15
CA PRO A 269 -7.00 5.68 -0.10
C PRO A 269 -6.56 7.13 -0.36
N GLU A 270 -6.04 7.82 0.66
CA GLU A 270 -5.39 9.13 0.50
C GLU A 270 -3.99 8.98 -0.12
N ASP A 271 -3.26 7.94 0.31
CA ASP A 271 -1.94 7.61 -0.22
C ASP A 271 -2.08 6.53 -1.33
N PRO A 272 -1.66 6.82 -2.58
CA PRO A 272 -1.76 5.88 -3.70
C PRO A 272 -0.93 4.60 -3.56
N ALA A 273 -0.05 4.51 -2.55
CA ALA A 273 0.68 3.29 -2.22
C ALA A 273 -0.22 2.15 -1.71
N TYR A 274 -1.45 2.47 -1.27
CA TYR A 274 -2.42 1.49 -0.82
C TYR A 274 -3.45 1.17 -1.90
N LEU A 275 -3.99 -0.05 -1.89
CA LEU A 275 -5.02 -0.45 -2.84
C LEU A 275 -6.39 0.17 -2.49
N ASN A 276 -6.71 0.25 -1.20
CA ASN A 276 -7.99 0.75 -0.69
C ASN A 276 -7.85 1.35 0.72
N LYS A 277 -8.93 1.99 1.18
CA LYS A 277 -8.97 2.67 2.50
C LYS A 277 -8.74 1.70 3.67
N ARG A 278 -9.21 0.45 3.57
CA ARG A 278 -9.00 -0.56 4.62
C ARG A 278 -7.52 -0.87 4.82
N ALA A 279 -6.77 -1.08 3.74
CA ALA A 279 -5.33 -1.33 3.82
C ALA A 279 -4.59 -0.11 4.41
N GLU A 280 -4.94 1.09 3.98
CA GLU A 280 -4.37 2.33 4.51
C GLU A 280 -4.57 2.45 6.02
N MET A 281 -5.81 2.27 6.53
CA MET A 281 -6.12 2.36 7.96
C MET A 281 -5.32 1.36 8.81
N TYR A 282 -5.18 0.11 8.36
CA TYR A 282 -4.39 -0.89 9.07
C TYR A 282 -2.90 -0.54 9.10
N VAL A 283 -2.35 -0.04 8.02
CA VAL A 283 -0.94 0.38 8.00
C VAL A 283 -0.72 1.65 8.84
N LEU A 284 -1.64 2.60 8.79
CA LEU A 284 -1.57 3.79 9.65
C LEU A 284 -1.63 3.40 11.13
N SER A 285 -2.50 2.45 11.51
CA SER A 285 -2.55 1.95 12.89
C SER A 285 -1.24 1.28 13.31
N LYS A 286 -0.63 0.47 12.43
CA LYS A 286 0.68 -0.16 12.69
C LYS A 286 1.78 0.90 12.88
N ARG A 287 1.83 1.92 12.03
CA ARG A 287 2.82 3.01 12.16
C ARG A 287 2.64 3.76 13.47
N TYR A 288 1.39 4.11 13.81
CA TYR A 288 1.07 4.77 15.07
C TYR A 288 1.52 3.95 16.29
N ILE A 289 1.23 2.64 16.29
CA ILE A 289 1.64 1.75 17.37
C ILE A 289 3.18 1.67 17.46
N SER A 290 3.87 1.62 16.33
CA SER A 290 5.35 1.59 16.31
C SER A 290 5.99 2.84 16.91
N GLU A 291 5.33 3.99 16.83
CA GLU A 291 5.82 5.27 17.34
C GLU A 291 5.41 5.54 18.78
N HIS A 292 4.21 5.13 19.16
CA HIS A 292 3.59 5.52 20.44
C HIS A 292 3.29 4.35 21.38
N GLY A 293 3.43 3.11 20.86
CA GLY A 293 2.92 1.92 21.54
C GLY A 293 1.40 1.88 21.57
N ILE A 294 0.84 0.88 22.23
CA ILE A 294 -0.62 0.70 22.42
C ILE A 294 -0.88 0.02 23.76
N SER A 295 -2.03 0.28 24.38
CA SER A 295 -2.47 -0.43 25.58
C SER A 295 -3.98 -0.69 25.56
N GLY A 296 -4.44 -1.60 26.41
CA GLY A 296 -5.86 -1.93 26.56
C GLY A 296 -6.46 -2.83 25.46
N LEU A 297 -5.61 -3.47 24.65
CA LEU A 297 -6.03 -4.52 23.73
C LEU A 297 -6.40 -5.77 24.50
N ASP A 298 -7.57 -6.35 24.23
CA ASP A 298 -7.88 -7.70 24.72
C ASP A 298 -7.30 -8.78 23.82
N ASP A 299 -7.24 -10.03 24.31
CA ASP A 299 -6.63 -11.15 23.59
C ASP A 299 -7.32 -11.39 22.23
N ARG A 300 -8.64 -11.25 22.17
CA ARG A 300 -9.40 -11.41 20.93
C ARG A 300 -8.98 -10.39 19.87
N MET A 301 -8.83 -9.13 20.24
CA MET A 301 -8.39 -8.08 19.31
C MET A 301 -6.92 -8.31 18.88
N LYS A 302 -6.04 -8.72 19.79
CA LYS A 302 -4.65 -9.10 19.46
C LYS A 302 -4.60 -10.22 18.43
N GLU A 303 -5.42 -11.27 18.60
CA GLU A 303 -5.54 -12.36 17.63
C GLU A 303 -6.01 -11.85 16.26
N GLU A 304 -7.04 -11.00 16.21
CA GLU A 304 -7.60 -10.46 14.97
C GLU A 304 -6.58 -9.58 14.24
N LEU A 305 -5.83 -8.73 14.95
CA LEU A 305 -4.77 -7.91 14.38
C LEU A 305 -3.63 -8.78 13.81
N LYS A 306 -3.16 -9.79 14.56
CA LYS A 306 -2.09 -10.69 14.11
C LYS A 306 -2.50 -11.57 12.91
N ALA A 307 -3.76 -11.93 12.82
CA ALA A 307 -4.29 -12.70 11.69
C ALA A 307 -4.46 -11.86 10.41
N THR A 308 -4.56 -10.53 10.56
CA THR A 308 -4.68 -9.62 9.42
C THR A 308 -3.31 -9.36 8.82
N ARG A 309 -3.10 -9.86 7.62
CA ARG A 309 -1.84 -9.75 6.88
C ARG A 309 -2.01 -8.83 5.68
N TYR A 310 -0.89 -8.31 5.16
CA TYR A 310 -0.86 -7.59 3.92
C TYR A 310 -0.18 -8.41 2.81
N GLU A 311 -0.44 -8.05 1.57
CA GLU A 311 0.23 -8.53 0.38
C GLU A 311 0.38 -7.38 -0.61
N LEU A 312 1.25 -7.52 -1.61
CA LEU A 312 1.33 -6.55 -2.69
C LEU A 312 0.40 -6.98 -3.82
N SER A 313 -0.40 -6.04 -4.30
CA SER A 313 -1.20 -6.23 -5.51
C SER A 313 -0.30 -6.36 -6.75
N PRO A 314 -0.83 -6.81 -7.91
CA PRO A 314 -0.07 -6.84 -9.16
C PRO A 314 0.52 -5.48 -9.60
N HIS A 315 0.02 -4.39 -9.03
CA HIS A 315 0.50 -3.01 -9.27
C HIS A 315 1.31 -2.46 -8.10
N ASP A 316 1.91 -3.31 -7.29
CA ASP A 316 2.75 -2.98 -6.12
C ASP A 316 2.08 -2.13 -5.04
N LYS A 317 0.76 -2.09 -5.02
CA LYS A 317 0.01 -1.44 -3.95
C LYS A 317 -0.17 -2.39 -2.78
N VAL A 318 -0.01 -1.86 -1.57
CA VAL A 318 -0.29 -2.62 -0.35
C VAL A 318 -1.79 -2.89 -0.25
N GLN A 319 -2.17 -4.16 -0.13
CA GLN A 319 -3.52 -4.61 0.16
C GLN A 319 -3.52 -5.59 1.32
N LEU A 320 -4.64 -5.74 2.00
CA LEU A 320 -4.80 -6.80 2.99
C LEU A 320 -5.24 -8.10 2.30
N ILE A 321 -4.87 -9.23 2.88
CA ILE A 321 -5.44 -10.53 2.47
C ILE A 321 -6.97 -10.48 2.57
N LYS A 322 -7.64 -11.31 1.80
CA LYS A 322 -9.11 -11.32 1.73
C LYS A 322 -9.72 -11.59 3.11
N LYS A 323 -10.84 -10.95 3.42
CA LYS A 323 -11.55 -11.12 4.69
C LYS A 323 -11.94 -12.59 4.93
N ASP A 324 -12.20 -13.36 3.87
CA ASP A 324 -12.52 -14.78 3.96
C ASP A 324 -11.30 -15.63 4.38
N ASP A 325 -10.09 -15.28 3.97
CA ASP A 325 -8.87 -15.94 4.40
C ASP A 325 -8.60 -15.67 5.89
N ILE A 326 -8.84 -14.44 6.35
CA ILE A 326 -8.75 -14.08 7.78
C ILE A 326 -9.80 -14.87 8.58
N ARG A 327 -11.03 -15.03 8.05
CA ARG A 327 -12.09 -15.83 8.67
C ARG A 327 -11.71 -17.30 8.77
N LEU A 328 -11.01 -17.85 7.79
CA LEU A 328 -10.50 -19.23 7.85
C LEU A 328 -9.49 -19.43 8.98
N ILE A 329 -8.61 -18.45 9.21
CA ILE A 329 -7.62 -18.48 10.29
C ILE A 329 -8.30 -18.36 11.66
N LEU A 330 -9.17 -17.36 11.82
CA LEU A 330 -9.77 -16.98 13.09
C LEU A 330 -11.01 -17.81 13.46
N LYS A 331 -11.63 -18.49 12.49
CA LYS A 331 -12.96 -19.12 12.58
C LYS A 331 -14.10 -18.13 12.90
N ARG A 332 -13.85 -16.83 12.70
CA ARG A 332 -14.78 -15.71 12.88
C ARG A 332 -14.34 -14.50 12.05
N SER A 333 -15.18 -13.47 11.97
CA SER A 333 -14.85 -12.19 11.38
C SER A 333 -13.89 -11.40 12.29
N PRO A 334 -12.95 -10.56 11.74
CA PRO A 334 -12.05 -9.71 12.51
C PRO A 334 -12.71 -8.38 12.93
N ASP A 335 -13.92 -8.43 13.49
CA ASP A 335 -14.77 -7.27 13.73
C ASP A 335 -14.11 -6.22 14.65
N SER A 336 -13.35 -6.67 15.66
CA SER A 336 -12.63 -5.74 16.57
C SER A 336 -11.41 -5.11 15.91
N GLY A 337 -10.72 -5.87 15.06
CA GLY A 337 -9.61 -5.37 14.26
C GLY A 337 -10.06 -4.32 13.24
N ASP A 338 -11.19 -4.58 12.57
CA ASP A 338 -11.78 -3.63 11.60
C ASP A 338 -12.29 -2.36 12.32
N ALA A 339 -12.98 -2.49 13.47
CA ALA A 339 -13.40 -1.35 14.28
C ALA A 339 -12.21 -0.56 14.84
N PHE A 340 -11.13 -1.23 15.23
CA PHE A 340 -9.90 -0.57 15.65
C PHE A 340 -9.25 0.22 14.49
N ALA A 341 -9.13 -0.37 13.32
CA ALA A 341 -8.57 0.31 12.15
C ALA A 341 -9.35 1.58 11.79
N LEU A 342 -10.69 1.57 11.94
CA LEU A 342 -11.53 2.75 11.73
C LEU A 342 -11.16 3.93 12.63
N THR A 343 -10.57 3.72 13.82
CA THR A 343 -10.08 4.84 14.66
C THR A 343 -8.86 5.56 14.08
N PHE A 344 -8.36 5.11 12.93
CA PHE A 344 -7.28 5.73 12.14
C PHE A 344 -7.73 6.18 10.76
N ALA A 345 -9.04 6.15 10.48
CA ALA A 345 -9.59 6.60 9.20
C ALA A 345 -9.41 8.11 8.99
N MET A 346 -9.39 8.86 10.10
CA MET A 346 -9.14 10.30 10.13
C MET A 346 -7.88 10.57 10.95
N PRO A 347 -7.05 11.58 10.56
CA PRO A 347 -5.92 11.98 11.39
C PRO A 347 -6.41 12.59 12.70
N ASP A 348 -5.69 12.31 13.79
CA ASP A 348 -5.93 12.91 15.10
C ASP A 348 -5.78 14.45 14.99
N ILE A 349 -6.87 15.18 15.11
CA ILE A 349 -6.86 16.65 15.02
C ILE A 349 -6.92 17.22 16.43
N PRO A 350 -5.91 18.02 16.84
CA PRO A 350 -5.99 18.77 18.08
C PRO A 350 -7.19 19.72 18.11
N LYS A 351 -7.72 19.98 19.29
CA LYS A 351 -8.82 20.93 19.52
C LYS A 351 -8.57 22.26 18.79
N GLY A 352 -9.44 22.67 17.89
CA GLY A 352 -9.43 24.06 17.44
C GLY A 352 -9.96 24.40 16.05
N SER A 353 -10.04 23.48 15.11
CA SER A 353 -10.48 23.90 13.77
C SER A 353 -11.76 23.20 13.30
N ILE A 354 -12.90 23.78 13.70
CA ILE A 354 -14.21 23.43 13.11
C ILE A 354 -14.20 23.67 11.59
N SER A 355 -13.40 24.61 11.09
CA SER A 355 -13.22 24.90 9.66
C SER A 355 -12.51 23.76 8.91
N GLU A 356 -11.46 23.15 9.47
CA GLU A 356 -10.77 22.01 8.87
C GLU A 356 -11.61 20.74 8.88
N ARG A 357 -12.42 20.52 9.92
CA ARG A 357 -13.37 19.39 9.97
C ARG A 357 -14.43 19.52 8.88
N LYS A 358 -14.99 20.72 8.66
CA LYS A 358 -15.99 20.96 7.60
C LYS A 358 -15.40 20.79 6.19
N ALA A 359 -14.18 21.24 5.96
CA ALA A 359 -13.50 21.07 4.67
C ALA A 359 -13.27 19.58 4.33
N ARG A 360 -12.88 18.77 5.31
CA ARG A 360 -12.69 17.32 5.13
C ARG A 360 -14.00 16.57 4.96
N GLN A 361 -15.05 16.93 5.72
CA GLN A 361 -16.36 16.31 5.54
C GLN A 361 -16.90 16.52 4.11
N ALA A 362 -16.64 17.68 3.50
CA ALA A 362 -16.99 17.94 2.10
C ALA A 362 -16.17 17.08 1.12
N GLN A 363 -14.93 16.77 1.42
CA GLN A 363 -14.05 15.94 0.57
C GLN A 363 -14.42 14.44 0.59
N TYR A 364 -15.03 13.96 1.70
CA TYR A 364 -15.51 12.56 1.81
C TYR A 364 -16.95 12.34 1.32
N MET A 365 -17.70 13.41 1.08
CA MET A 365 -19.09 13.34 0.60
C MET A 365 -19.24 13.61 -0.91
N GLY A 366 -18.16 13.94 -1.61
CA GLY A 366 -18.09 14.11 -3.07
C GLY A 366 -17.42 12.93 -3.74
#